data_fca0f8099ad4674f445a46ede9843b79
#
_entry.id   fca0f8099ad4674f445a46ede9843b79
#
_cell.length_a   1.000
_cell.length_b   1.000
_cell.length_c   1.000
_cell.angle_alpha   90.00
_cell.angle_beta   90.00
_cell.angle_gamma   90.00
#
_symmetry.space_group_name_H-M   'P 1'
#
loop_
_entity.id
_entity.type
_entity.pdbx_description
1 polymer ?
#
loop_
_entity_poly.entity_id
_entity_poly.type
_entity_poly.pdbx_seq_one_letter_code
_entity_poly.pdbx_strand_id
1 'polypeptide(L)'
;MKRVRIAQIGTGHDHAIATFRSLMAHPEAFELVGVAEPNPQRVKDLYPDAPHCTVDELLAMDDLDAVAIETEESLSTEYAQLFADRGLAIHLDKPGAQNLETFTKLIETVKAKNLPFQMGYMYRYNPMIREALDMAKSGELGEIFSVEAQMSVCHDPAKRAWLGQFRGGMLYFLGCHLIDLVYQIQGEPDEIIPMNMSTGIDCGGAEDYGFAVMKYKNGVSFVKSCATEYGGYRRRQIVICGSRGSIEIKPTEINVAGPGQRVRTTEHLTLQKNGAQAFCDCAIAHEIIVDRYDNMMLSFARNVLGEEKPLCTPDYELALFKLILKCCGAL
;
A
#
# COMPACT_ATOMS: atom_id res chain seq x y z
N MET A 1 11.41 -2.38 -26.84
CA MET A 1 11.35 -3.26 -25.66
C MET A 1 10.04 -4.02 -25.68
N LYS A 2 9.99 -5.22 -25.10
CA LYS A 2 8.71 -5.92 -24.91
C LYS A 2 7.88 -5.12 -23.90
N ARG A 3 6.62 -4.85 -24.21
CA ARG A 3 5.67 -4.21 -23.30
C ARG A 3 4.83 -5.28 -22.61
N VAL A 4 4.36 -5.00 -21.42
CA VAL A 4 3.39 -5.85 -20.72
C VAL A 4 1.99 -5.56 -21.26
N ARG A 5 1.33 -6.57 -21.82
CA ARG A 5 -0.08 -6.49 -22.19
C ARG A 5 -0.91 -6.69 -20.95
N ILE A 6 -1.54 -5.64 -20.48
CA ILE A 6 -2.23 -5.59 -19.18
C ILE A 6 -3.67 -5.14 -19.34
N ALA A 7 -4.56 -5.69 -18.51
CA ALA A 7 -5.93 -5.20 -18.34
C ALA A 7 -6.14 -4.71 -16.90
N GLN A 8 -7.02 -3.73 -16.72
CA GLN A 8 -7.50 -3.33 -15.40
C GLN A 8 -8.86 -3.97 -15.13
N ILE A 9 -9.03 -4.57 -13.97
CA ILE A 9 -10.27 -5.20 -13.51
C ILE A 9 -10.85 -4.38 -12.38
N GLY A 10 -11.98 -3.75 -12.65
CA GLY A 10 -12.68 -2.87 -11.70
C GLY A 10 -12.22 -1.43 -11.74
N THR A 11 -13.11 -0.58 -11.26
CA THR A 11 -12.93 0.87 -11.06
C THR A 11 -13.45 1.30 -9.69
N GLY A 12 -13.78 0.32 -8.84
CA GLY A 12 -14.41 0.53 -7.53
C GLY A 12 -13.45 0.90 -6.41
N HIS A 13 -12.18 0.54 -6.53
CA HIS A 13 -11.16 0.90 -5.55
C HIS A 13 -10.79 2.39 -5.62
N ASP A 14 -10.50 3.01 -4.47
CA ASP A 14 -10.12 4.44 -4.41
C ASP A 14 -8.87 4.78 -5.24
N HIS A 15 -8.03 3.81 -5.55
CA HIS A 15 -6.81 3.96 -6.36
C HIS A 15 -7.00 3.67 -7.85
N ALA A 16 -8.12 3.09 -8.25
CA ALA A 16 -8.34 2.59 -9.61
C ALA A 16 -8.03 3.59 -10.72
N ILE A 17 -8.47 4.84 -10.56
CA ILE A 17 -8.16 5.91 -11.53
C ILE A 17 -6.66 6.27 -11.58
N ALA A 18 -5.95 6.07 -10.46
CA ALA A 18 -4.53 6.35 -10.38
C ALA A 18 -3.71 5.28 -11.09
N THR A 19 -4.04 4.02 -10.88
CA THR A 19 -3.47 2.87 -11.58
C THR A 19 -3.71 2.99 -13.09
N PHE A 20 -4.95 3.28 -13.52
CA PHE A 20 -5.28 3.52 -14.91
C PHE A 20 -4.40 4.62 -15.53
N ARG A 21 -4.28 5.78 -14.86
CA ARG A 21 -3.46 6.89 -15.35
C ARG A 21 -1.99 6.53 -15.46
N SER A 22 -1.45 5.79 -14.50
CA SER A 22 -0.07 5.32 -14.55
C SER A 22 0.16 4.36 -15.72
N LEU A 23 -0.76 3.42 -15.98
CA LEU A 23 -0.69 2.53 -17.14
C LEU A 23 -0.69 3.33 -18.45
N MET A 24 -1.55 4.33 -18.58
CA MET A 24 -1.64 5.19 -19.76
C MET A 24 -0.45 6.15 -19.93
N ALA A 25 0.18 6.55 -18.84
CA ALA A 25 1.34 7.47 -18.87
C ALA A 25 2.63 6.77 -19.33
N HIS A 26 2.69 5.43 -19.27
CA HIS A 26 3.87 4.63 -19.59
C HIS A 26 3.65 3.65 -20.76
N PRO A 27 3.33 4.14 -21.96
CA PRO A 27 3.09 3.27 -23.12
C PRO A 27 4.35 2.52 -23.60
N GLU A 28 5.54 2.90 -23.15
CA GLU A 28 6.78 2.19 -23.35
C GLU A 28 6.88 0.89 -22.54
N ALA A 29 6.21 0.84 -21.37
CA ALA A 29 6.20 -0.30 -20.47
C ALA A 29 4.93 -1.14 -20.62
N PHE A 30 3.80 -0.51 -20.90
CA PHE A 30 2.49 -1.14 -20.92
C PHE A 30 1.76 -1.01 -22.26
N GLU A 31 0.97 -2.02 -22.58
CA GLU A 31 -0.12 -1.95 -23.53
C GLU A 31 -1.40 -2.27 -22.77
N LEU A 32 -2.17 -1.22 -22.42
CA LEU A 32 -3.48 -1.41 -21.80
C LEU A 32 -4.47 -1.94 -22.84
N VAL A 33 -4.84 -3.21 -22.70
CA VAL A 33 -5.69 -3.91 -23.68
C VAL A 33 -7.17 -3.81 -23.35
N GLY A 34 -7.52 -3.50 -22.09
CA GLY A 34 -8.91 -3.33 -21.68
C GLY A 34 -9.08 -2.92 -20.24
N VAL A 35 -10.25 -2.35 -19.96
CA VAL A 35 -10.77 -2.15 -18.61
C VAL A 35 -12.10 -2.91 -18.53
N ALA A 36 -12.17 -3.86 -17.60
CA ALA A 36 -13.37 -4.61 -17.31
C ALA A 36 -13.94 -4.15 -15.96
N GLU A 37 -15.17 -3.65 -15.96
CA GLU A 37 -15.86 -3.27 -14.72
C GLU A 37 -16.99 -4.28 -14.42
N PRO A 38 -16.84 -5.07 -13.35
CA PRO A 38 -17.85 -6.05 -12.97
C PRO A 38 -19.21 -5.43 -12.60
N ASN A 39 -19.20 -4.17 -12.10
CA ASN A 39 -20.43 -3.44 -11.80
C ASN A 39 -20.86 -2.59 -13.01
N PRO A 40 -21.93 -2.99 -13.75
CA PRO A 40 -22.37 -2.28 -14.96
C PRO A 40 -22.73 -0.80 -14.74
N GLN A 41 -23.06 -0.40 -13.52
CA GLN A 41 -23.42 0.98 -13.20
C GLN A 41 -22.20 1.92 -13.19
N ARG A 42 -20.99 1.37 -13.04
CA ARG A 42 -19.72 2.13 -12.98
C ARG A 42 -19.06 2.34 -14.33
N VAL A 43 -19.33 1.48 -15.30
CA VAL A 43 -18.69 1.50 -16.63
C VAL A 43 -18.94 2.79 -17.40
N LYS A 44 -20.08 3.44 -17.18
CA LYS A 44 -20.55 4.54 -18.03
C LYS A 44 -19.78 5.86 -17.90
N ASP A 45 -19.12 6.08 -16.76
CA ASP A 45 -18.71 7.44 -16.38
C ASP A 45 -17.22 7.58 -16.05
N LEU A 46 -16.38 6.51 -16.12
CA LEU A 46 -15.10 6.57 -15.45
C LEU A 46 -13.86 6.64 -16.37
N TYR A 47 -13.87 6.00 -17.54
CA TYR A 47 -12.71 6.05 -18.45
C TYR A 47 -13.18 6.11 -19.90
N PRO A 48 -13.64 7.29 -20.38
CA PRO A 48 -14.20 7.42 -21.73
C PRO A 48 -13.22 7.05 -22.85
N ASP A 49 -11.92 7.17 -22.59
CA ASP A 49 -10.86 6.89 -23.57
C ASP A 49 -10.24 5.49 -23.41
N ALA A 50 -10.75 4.68 -22.46
CA ALA A 50 -10.24 3.31 -22.25
C ALA A 50 -10.89 2.32 -23.20
N PRO A 51 -10.15 1.30 -23.67
CA PRO A 51 -10.78 0.15 -24.31
C PRO A 51 -11.60 -0.62 -23.25
N HIS A 52 -12.90 -0.83 -23.52
CA HIS A 52 -13.79 -1.58 -22.63
C HIS A 52 -13.87 -3.03 -23.05
N CYS A 53 -13.75 -3.93 -22.09
CA CYS A 53 -13.88 -5.38 -22.26
C CYS A 53 -14.73 -5.96 -21.13
N THR A 54 -15.28 -7.13 -21.36
CA THR A 54 -15.84 -7.96 -20.29
C THR A 54 -14.74 -8.80 -19.64
N VAL A 55 -15.00 -9.30 -18.43
CA VAL A 55 -14.09 -10.25 -17.77
C VAL A 55 -13.91 -11.51 -18.62
N ASP A 56 -14.98 -12.01 -19.23
CA ASP A 56 -14.94 -13.22 -20.07
C ASP A 56 -14.08 -13.01 -21.33
N GLU A 57 -14.16 -11.85 -21.97
CA GLU A 57 -13.30 -11.51 -23.12
C GLU A 57 -11.82 -11.48 -22.71
N LEU A 58 -11.50 -10.91 -21.55
CA LEU A 58 -10.12 -10.89 -21.03
C LEU A 58 -9.61 -12.28 -20.65
N LEU A 59 -10.47 -13.13 -20.09
CA LEU A 59 -10.12 -14.52 -19.77
C LEU A 59 -9.89 -15.36 -21.03
N ALA A 60 -10.55 -15.03 -22.14
CA ALA A 60 -10.37 -15.69 -23.44
C ALA A 60 -9.16 -15.18 -24.23
N MET A 61 -8.51 -14.09 -23.80
CA MET A 61 -7.40 -13.46 -24.51
C MET A 61 -6.08 -14.23 -24.26
N ASP A 62 -5.54 -14.87 -25.28
CA ASP A 62 -4.34 -15.73 -25.15
C ASP A 62 -3.05 -14.96 -24.93
N ASP A 63 -2.98 -13.70 -25.34
CA ASP A 63 -1.79 -12.86 -25.30
C ASP A 63 -1.82 -11.79 -24.19
N LEU A 64 -2.69 -11.96 -23.18
CA LEU A 64 -2.70 -11.13 -21.97
C LEU A 64 -1.57 -11.60 -21.02
N ASP A 65 -0.69 -10.69 -20.62
CA ASP A 65 0.43 -10.99 -19.71
C ASP A 65 0.04 -10.79 -18.22
N ALA A 66 -0.78 -9.77 -17.92
CA ALA A 66 -1.04 -9.35 -16.55
C ALA A 66 -2.42 -8.68 -16.36
N VAL A 67 -2.85 -8.61 -15.10
CA VAL A 67 -4.00 -7.81 -14.68
C VAL A 67 -3.69 -6.93 -13.47
N ALA A 68 -4.31 -5.74 -13.43
CA ALA A 68 -4.38 -4.88 -12.26
C ALA A 68 -5.80 -4.97 -11.68
N ILE A 69 -5.91 -5.47 -10.45
CA ILE A 69 -7.19 -5.68 -9.76
C ILE A 69 -7.51 -4.44 -8.91
N GLU A 70 -8.51 -3.71 -9.33
CA GLU A 70 -8.96 -2.41 -8.79
C GLU A 70 -10.48 -2.42 -8.50
N THR A 71 -11.01 -3.59 -8.17
CA THR A 71 -12.41 -3.74 -7.75
C THR A 71 -12.62 -3.20 -6.33
N GLU A 72 -13.87 -3.16 -5.89
CA GLU A 72 -14.16 -2.99 -4.46
C GLU A 72 -13.45 -4.08 -3.65
N GLU A 73 -13.05 -3.76 -2.42
CA GLU A 73 -12.25 -4.64 -1.54
C GLU A 73 -12.93 -6.00 -1.29
N SER A 74 -14.26 -6.05 -1.34
CA SER A 74 -15.04 -7.28 -1.18
C SER A 74 -14.88 -8.27 -2.34
N LEU A 75 -14.53 -7.79 -3.52
CA LEU A 75 -14.42 -8.57 -4.76
C LEU A 75 -12.96 -8.83 -5.18
N SER A 76 -12.02 -8.09 -4.62
CA SER A 76 -10.64 -8.03 -5.09
C SER A 76 -9.96 -9.41 -5.11
N THR A 77 -10.11 -10.21 -4.06
CA THR A 77 -9.51 -11.55 -3.98
C THR A 77 -10.14 -12.53 -4.96
N GLU A 78 -11.46 -12.43 -5.22
CA GLU A 78 -12.17 -13.29 -6.16
C GLU A 78 -11.64 -13.09 -7.58
N TYR A 79 -11.55 -11.85 -8.03
CA TYR A 79 -11.02 -11.56 -9.37
C TYR A 79 -9.52 -11.84 -9.46
N ALA A 80 -8.73 -11.56 -8.42
CA ALA A 80 -7.32 -11.94 -8.38
C ALA A 80 -7.15 -13.46 -8.51
N GLN A 81 -7.96 -14.27 -7.82
CA GLN A 81 -7.94 -15.72 -7.92
C GLN A 81 -8.29 -16.21 -9.33
N LEU A 82 -9.32 -15.62 -9.94
CA LEU A 82 -9.79 -16.00 -11.28
C LEU A 82 -8.66 -15.86 -12.32
N PHE A 83 -7.95 -14.74 -12.32
CA PHE A 83 -6.84 -14.49 -13.24
C PHE A 83 -5.55 -15.24 -12.86
N ALA A 84 -5.30 -15.47 -11.56
CA ALA A 84 -4.22 -16.34 -11.11
C ALA A 84 -4.44 -17.79 -11.54
N ASP A 85 -5.69 -18.29 -11.53
CA ASP A 85 -6.03 -19.62 -12.06
C ASP A 85 -5.79 -19.72 -13.57
N ARG A 86 -5.93 -18.63 -14.31
CA ARG A 86 -5.56 -18.52 -15.72
C ARG A 86 -4.04 -18.47 -15.96
N GLY A 87 -3.25 -18.18 -14.91
CA GLY A 87 -1.78 -18.14 -14.98
C GLY A 87 -1.20 -16.77 -15.30
N LEU A 88 -1.95 -15.70 -15.10
CA LEU A 88 -1.52 -14.33 -15.37
C LEU A 88 -0.77 -13.72 -14.18
N ALA A 89 0.08 -12.74 -14.46
CA ALA A 89 0.68 -11.91 -13.45
C ALA A 89 -0.37 -10.99 -12.82
N ILE A 90 -0.29 -10.76 -11.50
CA ILE A 90 -1.31 -10.05 -10.72
C ILE A 90 -0.71 -8.85 -10.02
N HIS A 91 -1.22 -7.65 -10.32
CA HIS A 91 -1.18 -6.51 -9.43
C HIS A 91 -2.51 -6.46 -8.67
N LEU A 92 -2.48 -6.52 -7.34
CA LEU A 92 -3.66 -6.51 -6.49
C LEU A 92 -3.59 -5.31 -5.54
N ASP A 93 -4.56 -4.39 -5.62
CA ASP A 93 -4.55 -3.25 -4.70
C ASP A 93 -4.79 -3.69 -3.24
N LYS A 94 -4.32 -2.87 -2.33
CA LYS A 94 -4.37 -3.12 -0.87
C LYS A 94 -5.81 -2.91 -0.33
N PRO A 95 -6.17 -3.50 0.78
CA PRO A 95 -5.45 -4.51 1.54
C PRO A 95 -5.50 -5.92 0.93
N GLY A 96 -6.16 -6.08 -0.21
CA GLY A 96 -6.14 -7.26 -1.07
C GLY A 96 -7.16 -8.34 -0.74
N ALA A 97 -7.66 -8.40 0.48
CA ALA A 97 -8.66 -9.38 0.90
C ALA A 97 -9.37 -8.93 2.17
N GLN A 98 -10.56 -9.47 2.43
CA GLN A 98 -11.25 -9.34 3.71
C GLN A 98 -11.18 -10.64 4.55
N ASN A 99 -10.80 -11.73 3.94
CA ASN A 99 -10.81 -13.06 4.53
C ASN A 99 -9.43 -13.73 4.36
N LEU A 100 -8.90 -14.25 5.48
CA LEU A 100 -7.59 -14.90 5.49
C LEU A 100 -7.56 -16.19 4.66
N GLU A 101 -8.63 -16.96 4.65
CA GLU A 101 -8.71 -18.22 3.92
C GLU A 101 -8.62 -17.98 2.40
N THR A 102 -9.41 -17.04 1.90
CA THR A 102 -9.41 -16.70 0.46
C THR A 102 -8.08 -16.11 0.01
N PHE A 103 -7.47 -15.25 0.84
CA PHE A 103 -6.14 -14.71 0.54
C PHE A 103 -5.05 -15.79 0.58
N THR A 104 -5.12 -16.71 1.54
CA THR A 104 -4.18 -17.85 1.61
C THR A 104 -4.25 -18.68 0.35
N LYS A 105 -5.47 -19.01 -0.12
CA LYS A 105 -5.68 -19.75 -1.37
C LYS A 105 -5.07 -19.05 -2.57
N LEU A 106 -5.28 -17.73 -2.69
CA LEU A 106 -4.68 -16.93 -3.76
C LEU A 106 -3.15 -17.01 -3.73
N ILE A 107 -2.55 -16.82 -2.54
CA ILE A 107 -1.09 -16.88 -2.37
C ILE A 107 -0.53 -18.29 -2.71
N GLU A 108 -1.23 -19.34 -2.32
CA GLU A 108 -0.87 -20.71 -2.69
C GLU A 108 -0.91 -20.92 -4.20
N THR A 109 -1.93 -20.40 -4.89
CA THR A 109 -2.03 -20.46 -6.36
C THR A 109 -0.88 -19.70 -7.04
N VAL A 110 -0.61 -18.48 -6.57
CA VAL A 110 0.50 -17.64 -7.06
C VAL A 110 1.83 -18.36 -6.93
N LYS A 111 2.09 -18.99 -5.76
CA LYS A 111 3.32 -19.78 -5.51
C LYS A 111 3.38 -21.03 -6.39
N ALA A 112 2.31 -21.79 -6.44
CA ALA A 112 2.26 -23.06 -7.22
C ALA A 112 2.53 -22.84 -8.70
N LYS A 113 2.07 -21.71 -9.23
CA LYS A 113 2.25 -21.33 -10.64
C LYS A 113 3.45 -20.41 -10.90
N ASN A 114 4.17 -20.02 -9.84
CA ASN A 114 5.29 -19.07 -9.88
C ASN A 114 4.92 -17.76 -10.63
N LEU A 115 3.78 -17.17 -10.31
CA LEU A 115 3.28 -15.98 -10.98
C LEU A 115 3.97 -14.73 -10.41
N PRO A 116 4.30 -13.73 -11.23
CA PRO A 116 4.59 -12.39 -10.75
C PRO A 116 3.38 -11.84 -9.98
N PHE A 117 3.60 -11.46 -8.72
CA PHE A 117 2.56 -10.96 -7.82
C PHE A 117 3.03 -9.72 -7.09
N GLN A 118 2.23 -8.66 -7.11
CA GLN A 118 2.52 -7.40 -6.44
C GLN A 118 1.28 -6.86 -5.74
N MET A 119 1.43 -6.48 -4.47
CA MET A 119 0.41 -5.75 -3.72
C MET A 119 0.55 -4.23 -3.92
N GLY A 120 -0.57 -3.51 -3.94
CA GLY A 120 -0.67 -2.07 -4.18
C GLY A 120 -0.18 -1.17 -3.03
N TYR A 121 0.90 -1.54 -2.36
CA TYR A 121 1.51 -0.73 -1.28
C TYR A 121 2.48 0.30 -1.87
N MET A 122 1.96 1.40 -2.43
CA MET A 122 2.74 2.40 -3.18
C MET A 122 3.90 3.03 -2.38
N TYR A 123 3.83 3.11 -1.05
CA TYR A 123 4.94 3.65 -0.24
C TYR A 123 6.21 2.82 -0.31
N ARG A 124 6.13 1.53 -0.62
CA ARG A 124 7.29 0.68 -0.87
C ARG A 124 8.15 1.18 -2.03
N TYR A 125 7.57 1.98 -2.91
CA TYR A 125 8.17 2.46 -4.17
C TYR A 125 8.47 3.97 -4.14
N ASN A 126 8.16 4.67 -3.04
CA ASN A 126 8.61 6.04 -2.83
C ASN A 126 10.11 6.02 -2.54
N PRO A 127 10.95 6.71 -3.36
CA PRO A 127 12.40 6.61 -3.21
C PRO A 127 12.93 7.00 -1.84
N MET A 128 12.37 8.05 -1.22
CA MET A 128 12.79 8.52 0.11
C MET A 128 12.42 7.50 1.20
N ILE A 129 11.22 6.90 1.12
CA ILE A 129 10.82 5.85 2.06
C ILE A 129 11.68 4.60 1.85
N ARG A 130 12.02 4.27 0.59
CA ARG A 130 12.95 3.17 0.30
C ARG A 130 14.31 3.38 0.94
N GLU A 131 14.88 4.56 0.78
CA GLU A 131 16.17 4.92 1.39
C GLU A 131 16.13 4.77 2.91
N ALA A 132 15.08 5.28 3.56
CA ALA A 132 14.90 5.16 5.01
C ALA A 132 14.79 3.68 5.46
N LEU A 133 14.06 2.83 4.71
CA LEU A 133 13.99 1.40 4.96
C LEU A 133 15.36 0.72 4.80
N ASP A 134 16.12 1.09 3.79
CA ASP A 134 17.45 0.52 3.51
C ASP A 134 18.47 0.95 4.59
N MET A 135 18.43 2.20 5.05
CA MET A 135 19.24 2.68 6.18
C MET A 135 18.91 1.95 7.50
N ALA A 136 17.62 1.70 7.75
CA ALA A 136 17.22 0.92 8.92
C ALA A 136 17.75 -0.53 8.85
N LYS A 137 17.65 -1.18 7.69
CA LYS A 137 18.08 -2.56 7.46
C LYS A 137 19.60 -2.72 7.41
N SER A 138 20.33 -1.73 6.89
CA SER A 138 21.80 -1.76 6.83
C SER A 138 22.46 -1.59 8.21
N GLY A 139 21.69 -1.16 9.22
CA GLY A 139 22.17 -0.86 10.56
C GLY A 139 22.85 0.51 10.67
N GLU A 140 22.73 1.39 9.69
CA GLU A 140 23.25 2.76 9.75
C GLU A 140 22.64 3.56 10.90
N LEU A 141 21.34 3.35 11.17
CA LEU A 141 20.63 3.93 12.32
C LEU A 141 20.92 3.21 13.66
N GLY A 142 21.68 2.12 13.64
CA GLY A 142 21.89 1.26 14.81
C GLY A 142 20.76 0.29 15.05
N GLU A 143 20.55 -0.12 16.31
CA GLU A 143 19.41 -0.95 16.70
C GLU A 143 18.13 -0.11 16.69
N ILE A 144 17.14 -0.54 15.89
CA ILE A 144 15.84 0.14 15.84
C ILE A 144 15.01 -0.27 17.03
N PHE A 145 14.57 0.70 17.83
CA PHE A 145 13.78 0.47 19.03
C PHE A 145 12.36 1.08 18.94
N SER A 146 12.10 1.98 18.00
CA SER A 146 10.76 2.52 17.78
C SER A 146 10.54 2.89 16.31
N VAL A 147 9.33 2.57 15.82
CA VAL A 147 8.79 3.09 14.57
C VAL A 147 7.41 3.68 14.88
N GLU A 148 7.26 4.97 14.62
CA GLU A 148 6.02 5.71 14.85
C GLU A 148 5.43 6.06 13.48
N ALA A 149 4.28 5.50 13.15
CA ALA A 149 3.67 5.74 11.85
C ALA A 149 2.24 6.25 11.97
N GLN A 150 1.95 7.33 11.26
CA GLN A 150 0.63 7.94 11.26
C GLN A 150 0.18 8.29 9.85
N MET A 151 -1.07 7.94 9.53
CA MET A 151 -1.71 8.25 8.27
C MET A 151 -3.20 8.53 8.49
N SER A 152 -3.58 9.78 8.49
CA SER A 152 -4.94 10.21 8.77
C SER A 152 -5.48 11.11 7.67
N VAL A 153 -6.80 11.22 7.61
CA VAL A 153 -7.54 12.07 6.66
C VAL A 153 -8.89 12.44 7.27
N CYS A 154 -9.49 13.52 6.81
CA CYS A 154 -10.89 13.82 7.14
C CYS A 154 -11.77 13.37 5.96
N HIS A 155 -12.37 12.20 6.08
CA HIS A 155 -13.39 11.71 5.15
C HIS A 155 -14.75 12.32 5.45
N ASP A 156 -15.62 12.37 4.43
CA ASP A 156 -17.04 12.71 4.63
C ASP A 156 -17.78 11.63 5.45
N PRO A 157 -18.97 11.92 5.99
CA PRO A 157 -19.73 10.99 6.82
C PRO A 157 -20.07 9.67 6.12
N ALA A 158 -20.36 9.70 4.82
CA ALA A 158 -20.73 8.48 4.08
C ALA A 158 -19.53 7.53 3.96
N LYS A 159 -18.33 8.06 3.64
CA LYS A 159 -17.11 7.25 3.59
C LYS A 159 -16.73 6.73 4.99
N ARG A 160 -16.93 7.53 6.06
CA ARG A 160 -16.69 7.05 7.44
C ARG A 160 -17.63 5.92 7.82
N ALA A 161 -18.93 6.02 7.53
CA ALA A 161 -19.90 4.93 7.76
C ALA A 161 -19.56 3.68 6.94
N TRP A 162 -19.12 3.85 5.69
CA TRP A 162 -18.69 2.78 4.80
C TRP A 162 -17.54 1.94 5.40
N LEU A 163 -16.62 2.55 6.19
CA LEU A 163 -15.56 1.82 6.89
C LEU A 163 -16.07 0.74 7.85
N GLY A 164 -17.34 0.83 8.28
CA GLY A 164 -17.98 -0.14 9.16
C GLY A 164 -18.14 -1.55 8.57
N GLN A 165 -17.94 -1.72 7.26
CA GLN A 165 -17.90 -3.03 6.63
C GLN A 165 -16.61 -3.82 6.95
N PHE A 166 -15.56 -3.17 7.46
CA PHE A 166 -14.28 -3.78 7.78
C PHE A 166 -14.06 -3.85 9.28
N ARG A 167 -13.63 -5.00 9.79
CA ARG A 167 -13.07 -5.08 11.13
C ARG A 167 -11.76 -4.31 11.18
N GLY A 168 -11.58 -3.41 12.16
CA GLY A 168 -10.46 -2.48 12.21
C GLY A 168 -10.64 -1.21 11.38
N GLY A 169 -11.75 -1.11 10.61
CA GLY A 169 -12.20 0.09 9.92
C GLY A 169 -11.09 0.87 9.22
N MET A 170 -10.76 2.05 9.75
CA MET A 170 -9.75 2.93 9.17
C MET A 170 -8.33 2.35 9.25
N LEU A 171 -8.00 1.55 10.28
CA LEU A 171 -6.69 0.91 10.37
C LEU A 171 -6.52 -0.16 9.28
N TYR A 172 -7.57 -0.96 9.03
CA TYR A 172 -7.59 -1.93 7.94
C TYR A 172 -7.46 -1.24 6.58
N PHE A 173 -8.29 -0.23 6.32
CA PHE A 173 -8.40 0.42 5.02
C PHE A 173 -7.17 1.26 4.63
N LEU A 174 -6.69 2.11 5.55
CA LEU A 174 -5.59 3.03 5.30
C LEU A 174 -4.33 2.68 6.09
N GLY A 175 -4.49 2.27 7.36
CA GLY A 175 -3.37 1.95 8.24
C GLY A 175 -2.57 0.72 7.81
N CYS A 176 -3.10 -0.14 6.92
CA CYS A 176 -2.36 -1.27 6.35
C CYS A 176 -1.02 -0.86 5.70
N HIS A 177 -0.95 0.32 5.09
CA HIS A 177 0.30 0.88 4.58
C HIS A 177 1.36 1.10 5.68
N LEU A 178 0.91 1.54 6.85
CA LEU A 178 1.80 1.81 7.98
C LEU A 178 2.30 0.51 8.62
N ILE A 179 1.39 -0.46 8.76
CA ILE A 179 1.71 -1.79 9.28
C ILE A 179 2.77 -2.46 8.39
N ASP A 180 2.63 -2.33 7.07
CA ASP A 180 3.63 -2.81 6.13
C ASP A 180 5.02 -2.18 6.36
N LEU A 181 5.09 -0.85 6.51
CA LEU A 181 6.36 -0.16 6.73
C LEU A 181 7.02 -0.58 8.05
N VAL A 182 6.24 -0.68 9.14
CA VAL A 182 6.76 -1.17 10.43
C VAL A 182 7.27 -2.60 10.30
N TYR A 183 6.48 -3.47 9.63
CA TYR A 183 6.85 -4.87 9.41
C TYR A 183 8.12 -5.02 8.55
N GLN A 184 8.31 -4.19 7.54
CA GLN A 184 9.54 -4.18 6.74
C GLN A 184 10.78 -3.80 7.54
N ILE A 185 10.64 -2.96 8.57
CA ILE A 185 11.75 -2.47 9.40
C ILE A 185 12.08 -3.45 10.53
N GLN A 186 11.07 -3.91 11.27
CA GLN A 186 11.25 -4.64 12.53
C GLN A 186 10.79 -6.10 12.48
N GLY A 187 10.09 -6.52 11.43
CA GLY A 187 9.52 -7.87 11.32
C GLY A 187 8.32 -8.12 12.22
N GLU A 188 8.09 -9.39 12.59
CA GLU A 188 6.96 -9.79 13.44
C GLU A 188 7.15 -9.29 14.88
N PRO A 189 6.18 -8.58 15.46
CA PRO A 189 6.22 -8.16 16.85
C PRO A 189 5.96 -9.33 17.81
N ASP A 190 6.52 -9.25 19.04
CA ASP A 190 6.27 -10.24 20.11
C ASP A 190 4.83 -10.16 20.64
N GLU A 191 4.24 -8.95 20.66
CA GLU A 191 2.88 -8.71 21.13
C GLU A 191 2.24 -7.55 20.34
N ILE A 192 0.94 -7.66 20.08
CA ILE A 192 0.14 -6.62 19.43
C ILE A 192 -1.00 -6.25 20.37
N ILE A 193 -1.21 -4.94 20.57
CA ILE A 193 -2.33 -4.39 21.32
C ILE A 193 -3.17 -3.54 20.35
N PRO A 194 -4.25 -4.09 19.78
CA PRO A 194 -5.19 -3.32 18.95
C PRO A 194 -6.03 -2.39 19.83
N MET A 195 -6.19 -1.15 19.38
CA MET A 195 -6.97 -0.11 20.08
C MET A 195 -7.86 0.64 19.09
N ASN A 196 -8.56 -0.10 18.24
CA ASN A 196 -9.48 0.46 17.25
C ASN A 196 -10.79 0.88 17.93
N MET A 197 -11.33 2.02 17.54
CA MET A 197 -12.54 2.56 18.15
C MET A 197 -13.35 3.41 17.17
N SER A 198 -14.62 3.58 17.46
CA SER A 198 -15.46 4.60 16.85
C SER A 198 -15.29 5.92 17.57
N THR A 199 -15.08 7.03 16.84
CA THR A 199 -15.14 8.38 17.43
C THR A 199 -16.57 8.80 17.78
N GLY A 200 -17.59 8.11 17.25
CA GLY A 200 -18.99 8.48 17.39
C GLY A 200 -19.41 9.72 16.57
N ILE A 201 -18.50 10.27 15.76
CA ILE A 201 -18.75 11.48 14.97
C ILE A 201 -19.20 11.10 13.56
N ASP A 202 -20.50 11.08 13.32
CA ASP A 202 -21.10 10.81 11.98
C ASP A 202 -20.52 9.60 11.25
N CYS A 203 -20.15 8.53 11.97
CA CYS A 203 -19.49 7.36 11.42
C CYS A 203 -20.35 6.09 11.46
N GLY A 204 -21.63 6.17 11.91
CA GLY A 204 -22.52 5.03 11.98
C GLY A 204 -22.03 3.90 12.89
N GLY A 205 -21.13 4.18 13.86
CA GLY A 205 -20.52 3.19 14.73
C GLY A 205 -19.27 2.48 14.13
N ALA A 206 -18.85 2.85 12.92
CA ALA A 206 -17.65 2.32 12.31
C ALA A 206 -16.38 2.64 13.13
N GLU A 207 -15.38 1.76 13.09
CA GLU A 207 -14.06 1.97 13.69
C GLU A 207 -13.25 2.97 12.84
N ASP A 208 -13.62 4.26 12.93
CA ASP A 208 -13.03 5.36 12.15
C ASP A 208 -11.74 5.94 12.76
N TYR A 209 -11.34 5.44 13.95
CA TYR A 209 -10.08 5.69 14.59
C TYR A 209 -9.37 4.36 14.88
N GLY A 210 -8.27 4.13 14.20
CA GLY A 210 -7.46 2.94 14.36
C GLY A 210 -6.12 3.26 15.01
N PHE A 211 -5.75 2.45 15.98
CA PHE A 211 -4.47 2.50 16.67
C PHE A 211 -4.02 1.09 17.05
N ALA A 212 -2.76 0.76 16.80
CA ALA A 212 -2.19 -0.49 17.27
C ALA A 212 -0.78 -0.26 17.79
N VAL A 213 -0.49 -0.86 18.95
CA VAL A 213 0.85 -0.91 19.55
C VAL A 213 1.46 -2.26 19.23
N MET A 214 2.71 -2.25 18.77
CA MET A 214 3.51 -3.43 18.46
C MET A 214 4.71 -3.45 19.40
N LYS A 215 4.81 -4.47 20.24
CA LYS A 215 5.92 -4.65 21.19
C LYS A 215 6.96 -5.56 20.58
N TYR A 216 8.19 -5.18 20.74
CA TYR A 216 9.38 -5.93 20.36
C TYR A 216 10.27 -6.11 21.58
N LYS A 217 11.19 -7.06 21.54
CA LYS A 217 12.13 -7.33 22.66
C LYS A 217 12.81 -6.05 23.19
N ASN A 218 13.18 -5.15 22.31
CA ASN A 218 13.99 -3.97 22.64
C ASN A 218 13.25 -2.64 22.40
N GLY A 219 11.92 -2.65 22.28
CA GLY A 219 11.21 -1.41 22.03
C GLY A 219 9.74 -1.55 21.72
N VAL A 220 9.13 -0.43 21.38
CA VAL A 220 7.70 -0.33 21.06
C VAL A 220 7.51 0.54 19.84
N SER A 221 6.70 0.06 18.91
CA SER A 221 6.25 0.80 17.74
C SER A 221 4.75 0.95 17.72
N PHE A 222 4.25 1.92 17.00
CA PHE A 222 2.80 2.09 16.85
C PHE A 222 2.41 2.58 15.46
N VAL A 223 1.18 2.28 15.11
CA VAL A 223 0.51 2.81 13.92
C VAL A 223 -0.78 3.49 14.31
N LYS A 224 -1.08 4.64 13.68
CA LYS A 224 -2.30 5.41 13.87
C LYS A 224 -2.93 5.78 12.55
N SER A 225 -4.24 5.58 12.42
CA SER A 225 -5.03 6.02 11.28
C SER A 225 -6.40 6.53 11.75
N CYS A 226 -6.80 7.72 11.27
CA CYS A 226 -8.06 8.34 11.67
C CYS A 226 -8.76 8.94 10.44
N ALA A 227 -10.07 8.68 10.34
CA ALA A 227 -10.91 9.12 9.22
C ALA A 227 -11.61 10.46 9.46
N THR A 228 -11.46 11.05 10.64
CA THR A 228 -12.11 12.32 11.02
C THR A 228 -11.10 13.41 11.42
N GLU A 229 -9.83 13.26 11.03
CA GLU A 229 -8.76 14.18 11.44
C GLU A 229 -8.58 15.30 10.41
N TYR A 230 -9.04 16.52 10.75
CA TYR A 230 -8.77 17.72 9.97
C TYR A 230 -7.27 18.00 9.88
N GLY A 231 -6.77 18.27 8.68
CA GLY A 231 -5.33 18.44 8.45
C GLY A 231 -4.52 17.16 8.56
N GLY A 232 -5.16 15.99 8.62
CA GLY A 232 -4.53 14.69 8.76
C GLY A 232 -3.49 14.40 7.66
N TYR A 233 -3.69 14.87 6.44
CA TYR A 233 -2.72 14.76 5.36
C TYR A 233 -1.35 15.36 5.70
N ARG A 234 -1.31 16.53 6.32
CA ARG A 234 -0.05 17.21 6.69
C ARG A 234 0.66 16.55 7.87
N ARG A 235 -0.06 15.65 8.56
CA ARG A 235 0.44 14.91 9.73
C ARG A 235 0.79 13.46 9.39
N ARG A 236 0.69 13.05 8.11
CA ARG A 236 1.17 11.74 7.67
C ARG A 236 2.66 11.67 7.86
N GLN A 237 3.11 10.68 8.61
CA GLN A 237 4.51 10.56 8.99
C GLN A 237 4.92 9.12 9.22
N ILE A 238 6.21 8.89 9.07
CA ILE A 238 6.92 7.75 9.64
C ILE A 238 8.16 8.28 10.35
N VAL A 239 8.36 7.89 11.60
CA VAL A 239 9.56 8.21 12.39
C VAL A 239 10.23 6.90 12.74
N ILE A 240 11.48 6.74 12.39
CA ILE A 240 12.30 5.56 12.67
C ILE A 240 13.38 5.97 13.66
N CYS A 241 13.35 5.38 14.87
CA CYS A 241 14.31 5.69 15.92
C CYS A 241 15.25 4.51 16.15
N GLY A 242 16.52 4.75 15.92
CA GLY A 242 17.61 3.81 16.16
C GLY A 242 18.63 4.34 17.17
N SER A 243 19.48 3.45 17.68
CA SER A 243 20.47 3.78 18.72
C SER A 243 21.58 4.72 18.23
N ARG A 244 21.72 4.96 16.92
CA ARG A 244 22.75 5.82 16.32
C ARG A 244 22.18 6.91 15.42
N GLY A 245 20.88 6.95 15.21
CA GLY A 245 20.24 7.95 14.38
C GLY A 245 18.74 7.77 14.30
N SER A 246 18.08 8.78 13.75
CA SER A 246 16.64 8.77 13.49
C SER A 246 16.33 9.38 12.13
N ILE A 247 15.24 8.92 11.53
CA ILE A 247 14.67 9.50 10.33
C ILE A 247 13.24 9.87 10.64
N GLU A 248 12.85 11.13 10.37
CA GLU A 248 11.46 11.57 10.32
C GLU A 248 11.10 11.90 8.87
N ILE A 249 10.15 11.17 8.29
CA ILE A 249 9.54 11.52 7.00
C ILE A 249 8.18 12.14 7.30
N LYS A 250 8.08 13.47 7.10
CA LYS A 250 6.87 14.24 7.41
C LYS A 250 6.81 15.53 6.59
N PRO A 251 5.78 15.72 5.79
CA PRO A 251 4.76 14.74 5.46
C PRO A 251 5.31 13.59 4.59
N THR A 252 4.73 12.39 4.74
CA THR A 252 5.05 11.29 3.81
C THR A 252 4.58 11.62 2.40
N GLU A 253 3.49 12.41 2.29
CA GLU A 253 2.98 12.89 1.01
C GLU A 253 2.14 14.16 1.18
N ILE A 254 2.30 15.12 0.28
CA ILE A 254 1.39 16.24 0.03
C ILE A 254 1.22 16.37 -1.47
N ASN A 255 -0.02 16.46 -1.92
CA ASN A 255 -0.32 16.66 -3.34
C ASN A 255 0.31 17.95 -3.86
N VAL A 256 0.97 17.85 -5.01
CA VAL A 256 1.58 18.98 -5.73
C VAL A 256 0.74 19.26 -6.97
N ALA A 257 0.47 20.54 -7.21
CA ALA A 257 -0.25 20.95 -8.42
C ALA A 257 0.54 20.58 -9.69
N GLY A 258 -0.14 20.13 -10.71
CA GLY A 258 0.44 19.75 -11.99
C GLY A 258 -0.18 18.49 -12.57
N PRO A 259 0.31 18.02 -13.73
CA PRO A 259 -0.16 16.79 -14.35
C PRO A 259 0.28 15.58 -13.51
N GLY A 260 -0.48 14.49 -13.57
CA GLY A 260 -0.23 13.26 -12.82
C GLY A 260 -0.68 13.33 -11.36
N GLN A 261 -0.32 12.33 -10.58
CA GLN A 261 -0.57 12.27 -9.12
C GLN A 261 0.71 12.54 -8.34
N ARG A 262 1.31 13.69 -8.56
CA ARG A 262 2.57 14.05 -7.96
C ARG A 262 2.41 14.40 -6.49
N VAL A 263 3.31 13.86 -5.69
CA VAL A 263 3.39 14.11 -4.26
C VAL A 263 4.79 14.58 -3.86
N ARG A 264 4.82 15.45 -2.85
CA ARG A 264 6.03 15.89 -2.19
C ARG A 264 6.18 15.10 -0.90
N THR A 265 7.37 14.57 -0.69
CA THR A 265 7.81 13.91 0.54
C THR A 265 8.96 14.67 1.14
N THR A 266 8.96 14.88 2.45
CA THR A 266 10.02 15.59 3.17
C THR A 266 10.59 14.70 4.27
N GLU A 267 11.92 14.64 4.35
CA GLU A 267 12.68 13.85 5.31
C GLU A 267 13.55 14.74 6.20
N HIS A 268 13.70 14.36 7.45
CA HIS A 268 14.69 14.90 8.39
C HIS A 268 15.52 13.74 8.94
N LEU A 269 16.80 13.71 8.59
CA LEU A 269 17.76 12.69 9.02
C LEU A 269 18.66 13.25 10.09
N THR A 270 18.77 12.55 11.24
CA THR A 270 19.68 12.88 12.34
C THR A 270 20.58 11.66 12.62
N LEU A 271 21.87 11.81 12.50
CA LEU A 271 22.85 10.76 12.77
C LEU A 271 23.79 11.16 13.93
N GLN A 272 24.15 10.19 14.77
CA GLN A 272 25.15 10.35 15.79
C GLN A 272 26.52 10.60 15.15
N LYS A 273 27.16 11.74 15.46
CA LYS A 273 28.52 12.06 15.01
C LYS A 273 29.53 11.73 16.10
N ASN A 274 30.46 10.79 15.82
CA ASN A 274 31.66 10.51 16.62
C ASN A 274 31.44 10.28 18.13
N GLY A 275 30.35 9.63 18.53
CA GLY A 275 30.05 9.32 19.93
C GLY A 275 29.66 10.52 20.79
N ALA A 276 29.55 11.71 20.24
CA ALA A 276 29.07 12.87 20.98
C ALA A 276 27.57 12.80 21.22
N GLN A 277 27.13 13.03 22.45
CA GLN A 277 25.72 13.33 22.71
C GLN A 277 25.40 14.68 22.07
N ALA A 278 24.56 14.68 21.05
CA ALA A 278 24.09 15.90 20.44
C ALA A 278 22.98 16.48 21.32
N PHE A 279 23.29 17.58 22.02
CA PHE A 279 22.25 18.42 22.65
C PHE A 279 21.50 19.30 21.62
N CYS A 280 21.98 19.32 20.40
CA CYS A 280 21.34 20.00 19.27
C CYS A 280 21.18 18.98 18.15
N ASP A 281 19.96 18.64 17.81
CA ASP A 281 19.62 17.84 16.64
C ASP A 281 19.99 18.61 15.38
N CYS A 282 21.06 18.19 14.72
CA CYS A 282 21.40 18.69 13.41
C CYS A 282 20.71 17.80 12.38
N ALA A 283 19.43 18.06 12.14
CA ALA A 283 18.69 17.39 11.08
C ALA A 283 19.16 17.90 9.70
N ILE A 284 19.42 16.97 8.78
CA ILE A 284 19.56 17.27 7.36
C ILE A 284 18.17 17.08 6.75
N ALA A 285 17.63 18.14 6.16
CA ALA A 285 16.33 18.11 5.51
C ALA A 285 16.48 17.84 4.02
N HIS A 286 15.75 16.84 3.51
CA HIS A 286 15.64 16.54 2.10
C HIS A 286 14.18 16.61 1.65
N GLU A 287 13.95 16.98 0.39
CA GLU A 287 12.63 17.01 -0.22
C GLU A 287 12.69 16.43 -1.62
N ILE A 288 11.72 15.58 -1.95
CA ILE A 288 11.54 15.04 -3.29
C ILE A 288 10.10 15.25 -3.77
N ILE A 289 9.93 15.34 -5.08
CA ILE A 289 8.63 15.31 -5.74
C ILE A 289 8.64 14.14 -6.72
N VAL A 290 7.69 13.22 -6.53
CA VAL A 290 7.57 12.01 -7.33
C VAL A 290 6.13 11.79 -7.78
N ASP A 291 5.91 11.02 -8.83
CA ASP A 291 4.60 10.46 -9.08
C ASP A 291 4.29 9.35 -8.08
N ARG A 292 3.06 9.32 -7.60
CA ARG A 292 2.68 8.47 -6.46
C ARG A 292 2.62 6.98 -6.81
N TYR A 293 2.29 6.65 -8.08
CA TYR A 293 2.02 5.27 -8.51
C TYR A 293 3.03 4.76 -9.55
N ASP A 294 3.68 5.64 -10.32
CA ASP A 294 4.48 5.24 -11.47
C ASP A 294 5.60 4.28 -11.13
N ASN A 295 6.37 4.55 -10.08
CA ASN A 295 7.46 3.65 -9.67
C ASN A 295 6.95 2.25 -9.32
N MET A 296 5.77 2.15 -8.71
CA MET A 296 5.13 0.88 -8.37
C MET A 296 4.73 0.12 -9.63
N MET A 297 4.05 0.77 -10.56
CA MET A 297 3.60 0.12 -11.78
C MET A 297 4.77 -0.24 -12.70
N LEU A 298 5.78 0.62 -12.84
CA LEU A 298 6.99 0.32 -13.59
C LEU A 298 7.78 -0.85 -12.99
N SER A 299 7.85 -0.97 -11.66
CA SER A 299 8.43 -2.15 -11.02
C SER A 299 7.61 -3.40 -11.33
N PHE A 300 6.28 -3.32 -11.33
CA PHE A 300 5.43 -4.44 -11.73
C PHE A 300 5.72 -4.88 -13.18
N ALA A 301 5.85 -3.94 -14.12
CA ALA A 301 6.21 -4.28 -15.50
C ALA A 301 7.53 -5.05 -15.57
N ARG A 302 8.59 -4.56 -14.88
CA ARG A 302 9.89 -5.24 -14.83
C ARG A 302 9.83 -6.62 -14.18
N ASN A 303 8.97 -6.80 -13.17
CA ASN A 303 8.75 -8.12 -12.56
C ASN A 303 8.10 -9.09 -13.56
N VAL A 304 7.06 -8.66 -14.30
CA VAL A 304 6.38 -9.46 -15.32
C VAL A 304 7.34 -9.86 -16.43
N LEU A 305 8.23 -8.96 -16.84
CA LEU A 305 9.23 -9.21 -17.87
C LEU A 305 10.45 -10.02 -17.37
N GLY A 306 10.53 -10.29 -16.07
CA GLY A 306 11.66 -11.01 -15.45
C GLY A 306 12.95 -10.17 -15.34
N GLU A 307 12.86 -8.86 -15.50
CA GLU A 307 13.98 -7.90 -15.43
C GLU A 307 14.32 -7.51 -13.99
N GLU A 308 13.36 -7.62 -13.08
CA GLU A 308 13.49 -7.31 -11.67
C GLU A 308 12.79 -8.37 -10.81
N LYS A 309 13.30 -8.64 -9.60
CA LYS A 309 12.61 -9.49 -8.63
C LYS A 309 11.58 -8.66 -7.86
N PRO A 310 10.43 -9.25 -7.47
CA PRO A 310 9.48 -8.58 -6.59
C PRO A 310 10.14 -8.12 -5.28
N LEU A 311 9.79 -6.92 -4.80
CA LEU A 311 10.28 -6.38 -3.52
C LEU A 311 9.87 -7.25 -2.34
N CYS A 312 8.70 -7.85 -2.41
CA CYS A 312 8.14 -8.73 -1.38
C CYS A 312 7.74 -10.07 -2.00
N THR A 313 7.95 -11.14 -1.25
CA THR A 313 7.55 -12.48 -1.68
C THR A 313 6.06 -12.74 -1.37
N PRO A 314 5.41 -13.69 -2.03
CA PRO A 314 4.04 -14.08 -1.68
C PRO A 314 3.89 -14.51 -0.21
N ASP A 315 4.90 -15.16 0.39
CA ASP A 315 4.91 -15.51 1.81
C ASP A 315 4.94 -14.27 2.71
N TYR A 316 5.71 -13.24 2.34
CA TYR A 316 5.71 -11.95 3.03
C TYR A 316 4.31 -11.30 3.00
N GLU A 317 3.65 -11.29 1.84
CA GLU A 317 2.32 -10.69 1.71
C GLU A 317 1.28 -11.41 2.57
N LEU A 318 1.35 -12.74 2.66
CA LEU A 318 0.48 -13.52 3.55
C LEU A 318 0.78 -13.23 5.05
N ALA A 319 2.05 -13.12 5.42
CA ALA A 319 2.44 -12.78 6.79
C ALA A 319 1.99 -11.35 7.15
N LEU A 320 2.19 -10.40 6.24
CA LEU A 320 1.70 -9.03 6.41
C LEU A 320 0.18 -8.99 6.58
N PHE A 321 -0.57 -9.70 5.76
CA PHE A 321 -2.03 -9.73 5.87
C PHE A 321 -2.50 -10.28 7.21
N LYS A 322 -1.87 -11.34 7.73
CA LYS A 322 -2.11 -11.84 9.09
C LYS A 322 -1.83 -10.78 10.16
N LEU A 323 -0.71 -10.05 10.02
CA LEU A 323 -0.34 -8.98 10.94
C LEU A 323 -1.37 -7.84 10.92
N ILE A 324 -1.85 -7.45 9.74
CA ILE A 324 -2.92 -6.45 9.58
C ILE A 324 -4.18 -6.91 10.33
N LEU A 325 -4.61 -8.14 10.15
CA LEU A 325 -5.79 -8.68 10.85
C LEU A 325 -5.60 -8.70 12.37
N LYS A 326 -4.42 -9.06 12.89
CA LYS A 326 -4.10 -8.96 14.32
C LYS A 326 -4.17 -7.51 14.83
N CYS A 327 -3.59 -6.55 14.11
CA CYS A 327 -3.68 -5.12 14.45
C CYS A 327 -5.13 -4.59 14.41
N CYS A 328 -5.98 -5.19 13.59
CA CYS A 328 -7.40 -4.89 13.52
C CYS A 328 -8.25 -5.62 14.59
N GLY A 329 -7.67 -6.51 15.40
CA GLY A 329 -8.40 -7.35 16.36
C GLY A 329 -9.36 -8.32 15.67
N ALA A 330 -8.98 -8.79 14.47
CA ALA A 330 -9.72 -9.75 13.66
C ALA A 330 -9.14 -11.18 13.69
N LEU A 331 -7.98 -11.35 14.35
CA LEU A 331 -7.32 -12.61 14.64
C LEU A 331 -6.91 -12.64 16.12
#